data_7eec81d3c28176c947d241eb45c933e9
#
_entry.id   7eec81d3c28176c947d241eb45c933e9
#
_cell.length_a   1.000
_cell.length_b   1.000
_cell.length_c   1.000
_cell.angle_alpha   90.00
_cell.angle_beta   90.00
_cell.angle_gamma   90.00
#
_symmetry.space_group_name_H-M   'P 1'
#
loop_
_entity.id
_entity.type
_entity.pdbx_description
1 polymer ?
#
loop_
_entity_poly.entity_id
_entity_poly.type
_entity_poly.pdbx_seq_one_letter_code
_entity_poly.pdbx_strand_id
1 'polypeptide(L)'
;MKNHWEGKLWYAYGTSMTSISEGKYVPVVEKLSGMHVVNLGKGGASLTPDGWGKGSMKRIIMNPDDGKEKADLITIDVLPNEGAVVGDIYDTDDESFCGCFNQVVRYLQENTKAQIVIIIMIGANNTPPEDRSNKRGIPQFEFAEKIARLAHLNGLPVINVFEESGLGYARVKAGEYQEDHIHLNDLGGIIMGKFIWSKLKDIPTFDGELDM
;
A
#
# COMPACT_ATOMS: atom_id res chain seq x y z
N MET A 1 18.13 -19.32 4.32
CA MET A 1 18.48 -17.91 4.60
C MET A 1 17.75 -17.51 5.86
N LYS A 2 18.43 -16.79 6.75
CA LYS A 2 17.84 -16.24 7.98
C LYS A 2 16.81 -15.17 7.57
N ASN A 3 15.68 -15.14 8.24
CA ASN A 3 14.67 -14.10 7.98
C ASN A 3 15.16 -12.78 8.63
N HIS A 4 15.67 -11.86 7.83
CA HIS A 4 16.21 -10.58 8.31
C HIS A 4 15.14 -9.60 8.80
N TRP A 5 13.85 -9.90 8.54
CA TRP A 5 12.72 -9.11 9.03
C TRP A 5 12.22 -9.57 10.42
N GLU A 6 12.67 -10.72 10.94
CA GLU A 6 12.22 -11.23 12.24
C GLU A 6 12.55 -10.26 13.39
N GLY A 7 11.55 -9.92 14.20
CA GLY A 7 11.65 -8.96 15.30
C GLY A 7 11.72 -7.49 14.92
N LYS A 8 11.72 -7.15 13.61
CA LYS A 8 11.73 -5.77 13.11
C LYS A 8 10.38 -5.08 13.30
N LEU A 9 10.40 -3.76 13.37
CA LEU A 9 9.21 -2.92 13.57
C LEU A 9 8.66 -2.44 12.24
N TRP A 10 7.43 -2.86 11.93
CA TRP A 10 6.74 -2.54 10.67
C TRP A 10 5.58 -1.58 10.89
N TYR A 11 5.63 -0.41 10.26
CA TYR A 11 4.52 0.54 10.18
C TYR A 11 3.75 0.33 8.87
N ALA A 12 2.50 -0.12 8.97
CA ALA A 12 1.63 -0.38 7.82
C ALA A 12 0.61 0.76 7.66
N TYR A 13 0.88 1.68 6.74
CA TYR A 13 -0.09 2.71 6.34
C TYR A 13 -0.91 2.22 5.15
N GLY A 14 -2.18 2.63 5.11
CA GLY A 14 -3.01 2.25 3.98
C GLY A 14 -4.48 2.53 4.17
N THR A 15 -5.27 1.92 3.29
CA THR A 15 -6.71 2.04 3.18
C THR A 15 -7.43 1.03 4.08
N SER A 16 -8.71 0.73 3.77
CA SER A 16 -9.44 -0.39 4.38
C SER A 16 -8.74 -1.74 4.17
N MET A 17 -8.04 -1.89 3.06
CA MET A 17 -7.30 -3.13 2.76
C MET A 17 -6.18 -3.41 3.76
N THR A 18 -5.64 -2.38 4.43
CA THR A 18 -4.64 -2.48 5.51
C THR A 18 -5.26 -2.41 6.89
N SER A 19 -6.41 -1.75 7.07
CA SER A 19 -6.99 -1.45 8.39
C SER A 19 -7.15 -2.68 9.30
N ILE A 20 -7.15 -2.45 10.61
CA ILE A 20 -7.33 -3.54 11.61
C ILE A 20 -8.67 -4.25 11.44
N SER A 21 -9.72 -3.52 11.07
CA SER A 21 -11.08 -4.07 10.96
C SER A 21 -11.32 -4.88 9.69
N GLU A 22 -10.67 -4.52 8.58
CA GLU A 22 -11.00 -5.02 7.24
C GLU A 22 -9.79 -5.63 6.51
N GLY A 23 -8.57 -5.25 6.91
CA GLY A 23 -7.31 -5.66 6.27
C GLY A 23 -6.89 -7.07 6.66
N LYS A 24 -7.19 -8.04 5.83
CA LYS A 24 -6.93 -9.46 6.09
C LYS A 24 -5.49 -9.91 5.84
N TYR A 25 -4.71 -9.16 5.06
CA TYR A 25 -3.35 -9.56 4.69
C TYR A 25 -2.30 -9.24 5.76
N VAL A 26 -2.49 -8.16 6.53
CA VAL A 26 -1.51 -7.69 7.51
C VAL A 26 -1.17 -8.74 8.56
N PRO A 27 -2.15 -9.41 9.22
CA PRO A 27 -1.86 -10.47 10.18
C PRO A 27 -1.13 -11.68 9.56
N VAL A 28 -1.36 -11.93 8.27
CA VAL A 28 -0.69 -13.03 7.56
C VAL A 28 0.79 -12.68 7.33
N VAL A 29 1.08 -11.45 6.89
CA VAL A 29 2.46 -10.99 6.70
C VAL A 29 3.19 -10.94 8.04
N GLU A 30 2.58 -10.40 9.09
CA GLU A 30 3.15 -10.36 10.45
C GLU A 30 3.54 -11.76 10.92
N LYS A 31 2.62 -12.74 10.80
CA LYS A 31 2.89 -14.13 11.17
C LYS A 31 4.01 -14.78 10.36
N LEU A 32 4.09 -14.49 9.05
CA LEU A 32 5.09 -15.11 8.18
C LEU A 32 6.48 -14.47 8.35
N SER A 33 6.51 -13.19 8.65
CA SER A 33 7.75 -12.41 8.79
C SER A 33 8.33 -12.42 10.20
N GLY A 34 7.51 -12.62 11.22
CA GLY A 34 7.92 -12.42 12.62
C GLY A 34 8.13 -10.95 13.00
N MET A 35 7.72 -10.00 12.16
CA MET A 35 7.76 -8.56 12.47
C MET A 35 6.72 -8.20 13.54
N HIS A 36 6.94 -7.05 14.19
CA HIS A 36 5.94 -6.39 15.04
C HIS A 36 5.26 -5.28 14.26
N VAL A 37 3.96 -5.40 14.02
CA VAL A 37 3.23 -4.42 13.19
C VAL A 37 2.56 -3.33 14.01
N VAL A 38 2.75 -2.07 13.60
CA VAL A 38 1.92 -0.92 13.95
C VAL A 38 1.00 -0.65 12.77
N ASN A 39 -0.24 -1.12 12.85
CA ASN A 39 -1.20 -1.00 11.76
C ASN A 39 -1.92 0.36 11.83
N LEU A 40 -1.66 1.24 10.87
CA LEU A 40 -2.21 2.58 10.73
C LEU A 40 -3.12 2.70 9.49
N GLY A 41 -3.58 1.57 8.97
CA GLY A 41 -4.58 1.54 7.91
C GLY A 41 -5.93 2.13 8.35
N LYS A 42 -6.58 2.88 7.47
CA LYS A 42 -7.86 3.52 7.75
C LYS A 42 -8.87 3.28 6.63
N GLY A 43 -10.02 2.72 7.01
CA GLY A 43 -11.11 2.46 6.09
C GLY A 43 -11.56 3.72 5.33
N GLY A 44 -11.65 3.63 4.01
CA GLY A 44 -12.06 4.73 3.13
C GLY A 44 -11.02 5.85 2.97
N ALA A 45 -9.81 5.72 3.52
CA ALA A 45 -8.76 6.70 3.32
C ALA A 45 -8.21 6.65 1.89
N SER A 46 -7.74 7.81 1.41
CA SER A 46 -6.99 7.97 0.16
C SER A 46 -5.76 8.82 0.45
N LEU A 47 -4.77 8.76 -0.42
CA LEU A 47 -3.58 9.58 -0.29
C LEU A 47 -3.96 11.07 -0.42
N THR A 48 -4.84 11.36 -1.37
CA THR A 48 -5.34 12.73 -1.62
C THR A 48 -6.50 13.11 -0.71
N PRO A 49 -6.70 14.42 -0.44
CA PRO A 49 -7.87 14.89 0.31
C PRO A 49 -9.21 14.55 -0.33
N ASP A 50 -9.25 14.44 -1.65
CA ASP A 50 -10.44 14.23 -2.48
C ASP A 50 -10.89 12.78 -2.62
N GLY A 51 -10.32 11.85 -1.87
CA GLY A 51 -10.76 10.45 -1.84
C GLY A 51 -12.19 10.28 -1.34
N TRP A 52 -12.61 9.06 -1.06
CA TRP A 52 -13.98 8.72 -0.61
C TRP A 52 -14.35 9.30 0.78
N GLY A 53 -13.61 10.31 1.26
CA GLY A 53 -14.08 11.24 2.27
C GLY A 53 -13.89 10.84 3.73
N LYS A 54 -13.16 9.77 4.06
CA LYS A 54 -12.96 9.35 5.46
C LYS A 54 -11.59 9.72 6.05
N GLY A 55 -10.84 10.56 5.37
CA GLY A 55 -9.58 11.11 5.86
C GLY A 55 -8.42 10.92 4.89
N SER A 56 -7.50 11.88 4.91
CA SER A 56 -6.30 11.83 4.11
C SER A 56 -5.25 10.94 4.76
N MET A 57 -4.83 9.91 4.04
CA MET A 57 -3.70 9.06 4.43
C MET A 57 -2.41 9.89 4.54
N LYS A 58 -2.23 10.89 3.68
CA LYS A 58 -1.13 11.86 3.77
C LYS A 58 -1.04 12.48 5.17
N ARG A 59 -2.17 12.92 5.75
CA ARG A 59 -2.19 13.51 7.10
C ARG A 59 -1.80 12.50 8.17
N ILE A 60 -2.19 11.24 8.02
CA ILE A 60 -1.82 10.17 8.96
C ILE A 60 -0.32 9.90 8.87
N ILE A 61 0.21 9.76 7.66
CA ILE A 61 1.64 9.48 7.43
C ILE A 61 2.52 10.64 7.90
N MET A 62 2.11 11.88 7.64
CA MET A 62 2.88 13.07 8.01
C MET A 62 2.65 13.54 9.47
N ASN A 63 1.97 12.75 10.30
CA ASN A 63 1.90 13.02 11.74
C ASN A 63 3.29 12.79 12.37
N PRO A 64 3.92 13.82 13.00
CA PRO A 64 5.26 13.68 13.57
C PRO A 64 5.29 12.82 14.84
N ASP A 65 4.13 12.64 15.50
CA ASP A 65 4.04 12.08 16.85
C ASP A 65 3.66 10.58 16.87
N ASP A 66 3.71 9.87 15.74
CA ASP A 66 3.32 8.46 15.67
C ASP A 66 4.47 7.46 15.94
N GLY A 67 5.70 7.96 16.09
CA GLY A 67 6.87 7.14 16.43
C GLY A 67 7.51 6.40 15.24
N LYS A 68 7.15 6.75 14.00
CA LYS A 68 7.65 6.11 12.78
C LYS A 68 9.17 6.21 12.56
N GLU A 69 9.84 7.12 13.27
CA GLU A 69 11.31 7.24 13.24
C GLU A 69 12.02 5.99 13.77
N LYS A 70 11.30 5.12 14.50
CA LYS A 70 11.79 3.84 15.02
C LYS A 70 11.51 2.66 14.10
N ALA A 71 10.74 2.88 13.03
CA ALA A 71 10.39 1.82 12.11
C ALA A 71 11.61 1.27 11.36
N ASP A 72 11.65 -0.03 11.18
CA ASP A 72 12.58 -0.71 10.26
C ASP A 72 11.97 -0.79 8.85
N LEU A 73 10.64 -0.93 8.79
CA LEU A 73 9.86 -1.02 7.56
C LEU A 73 8.66 -0.08 7.62
N ILE A 74 8.43 0.63 6.52
CA ILE A 74 7.19 1.36 6.27
C ILE A 74 6.59 0.85 4.97
N THR A 75 5.35 0.37 5.02
CA THR A 75 4.58 0.08 3.80
C THR A 75 3.46 1.08 3.63
N ILE A 76 3.19 1.47 2.39
CA ILE A 76 2.06 2.34 2.05
C ILE A 76 1.23 1.65 0.99
N ASP A 77 0.03 1.21 1.34
CA ASP A 77 -0.92 0.75 0.33
C ASP A 77 -1.62 1.95 -0.31
N VAL A 78 -1.64 1.97 -1.61
CA VAL A 78 -2.24 3.04 -2.41
C VAL A 78 -3.07 2.46 -3.55
N LEU A 79 -4.04 3.17 -4.02
CA LEU A 79 -4.87 3.01 -5.21
C LEU A 79 -6.39 2.95 -4.92
N PRO A 80 -6.94 2.12 -4.00
CA PRO A 80 -8.38 1.79 -4.05
C PRO A 80 -9.33 2.98 -3.98
N ASN A 81 -9.00 4.00 -3.20
CA ASN A 81 -9.92 5.10 -2.88
C ASN A 81 -9.53 6.45 -3.51
N GLU A 82 -8.60 6.45 -4.46
CA GLU A 82 -8.15 7.70 -5.06
C GLU A 82 -9.24 8.37 -5.90
N GLY A 83 -9.54 9.62 -5.57
CA GLY A 83 -10.61 10.39 -6.21
C GLY A 83 -10.13 11.65 -6.93
N ALA A 84 -8.86 12.01 -6.78
CA ALA A 84 -8.25 13.17 -7.37
C ALA A 84 -7.88 12.95 -8.86
N VAL A 85 -7.38 13.98 -9.50
CA VAL A 85 -6.67 13.86 -10.77
C VAL A 85 -5.32 13.18 -10.54
N VAL A 86 -4.80 12.50 -11.55
CA VAL A 86 -3.51 11.79 -11.44
C VAL A 86 -2.36 12.79 -11.26
N GLY A 87 -2.31 13.80 -12.11
CA GLY A 87 -1.28 14.83 -12.11
C GLY A 87 0.00 14.43 -12.86
N ASP A 88 0.96 15.36 -12.88
CA ASP A 88 2.29 15.11 -13.43
C ASP A 88 3.21 14.48 -12.38
N ILE A 89 4.17 13.67 -12.83
CA ILE A 89 5.11 12.99 -11.92
C ILE A 89 6.02 13.96 -11.13
N TYR A 90 6.09 15.20 -11.53
CA TYR A 90 6.86 16.25 -10.85
C TYR A 90 6.02 17.18 -9.98
N ASP A 91 4.69 16.98 -9.93
CA ASP A 91 3.82 17.78 -9.05
C ASP A 91 4.26 17.65 -7.59
N THR A 92 4.13 18.76 -6.87
CA THR A 92 4.49 18.84 -5.44
C THR A 92 3.40 19.55 -4.60
N ASP A 93 2.21 19.75 -5.18
CA ASP A 93 1.04 20.35 -4.53
C ASP A 93 0.07 19.30 -3.97
N ASP A 94 -1.04 19.75 -3.40
CA ASP A 94 -2.07 18.89 -2.80
C ASP A 94 -3.24 18.60 -3.77
N GLU A 95 -3.20 19.13 -4.99
CA GLU A 95 -4.31 19.09 -5.93
C GLU A 95 -4.33 17.79 -6.75
N SER A 96 -3.18 17.14 -6.87
CA SER A 96 -3.03 15.90 -7.63
C SER A 96 -2.56 14.72 -6.75
N PHE A 97 -2.81 13.51 -7.26
CA PHE A 97 -2.28 12.30 -6.64
C PHE A 97 -0.75 12.30 -6.62
N CYS A 98 -0.13 12.64 -7.75
CA CYS A 98 1.33 12.67 -7.85
C CYS A 98 1.96 13.67 -6.88
N GLY A 99 1.36 14.86 -6.73
CA GLY A 99 1.82 15.87 -5.78
C GLY A 99 1.77 15.39 -4.34
N CYS A 100 0.63 14.81 -3.91
CA CYS A 100 0.48 14.21 -2.59
C CYS A 100 1.49 13.08 -2.35
N PHE A 101 1.70 12.21 -3.34
CA PHE A 101 2.65 11.10 -3.25
C PHE A 101 4.08 11.62 -3.04
N ASN A 102 4.52 12.57 -3.86
CA ASN A 102 5.86 13.16 -3.75
C ASN A 102 6.11 13.83 -2.38
N GLN A 103 5.10 14.51 -1.84
CA GLN A 103 5.22 15.11 -0.51
C GLN A 103 5.37 14.05 0.59
N VAL A 104 4.55 12.98 0.54
CA VAL A 104 4.61 11.88 1.52
C VAL A 104 5.96 11.17 1.47
N VAL A 105 6.41 10.81 0.28
CA VAL A 105 7.69 10.11 0.12
C VAL A 105 8.85 10.97 0.61
N ARG A 106 8.90 12.25 0.23
CA ARG A 106 9.93 13.17 0.69
C ARG A 106 9.93 13.29 2.22
N TYR A 107 8.76 13.48 2.81
CA TYR A 107 8.62 13.56 4.26
C TYR A 107 9.15 12.31 4.96
N LEU A 108 8.83 11.12 4.48
CA LEU A 108 9.31 9.88 5.07
C LEU A 108 10.82 9.72 4.91
N GLN A 109 11.38 10.02 3.75
CA GLN A 109 12.83 9.95 3.51
C GLN A 109 13.63 10.94 4.37
N GLU A 110 13.05 12.08 4.72
CA GLU A 110 13.67 13.09 5.59
C GLU A 110 13.54 12.77 7.09
N ASN A 111 12.51 12.01 7.49
CA ASN A 111 12.16 11.83 8.91
C ASN A 111 12.33 10.39 9.42
N THR A 112 12.72 9.44 8.57
CA THR A 112 12.93 8.04 9.00
C THR A 112 14.12 7.42 8.25
N LYS A 113 14.66 6.33 8.82
CA LYS A 113 15.65 5.46 8.18
C LYS A 113 15.06 4.13 7.73
N ALA A 114 13.73 3.99 7.84
CA ALA A 114 13.03 2.77 7.47
C ALA A 114 13.18 2.44 5.99
N GLN A 115 13.19 1.15 5.65
CA GLN A 115 12.89 0.74 4.28
C GLN A 115 11.45 1.12 3.95
N ILE A 116 11.25 1.96 2.95
CA ILE A 116 9.91 2.34 2.47
C ILE A 116 9.56 1.44 1.29
N VAL A 117 8.37 0.83 1.32
CA VAL A 117 7.86 -0.06 0.26
C VAL A 117 6.45 0.40 -0.13
N ILE A 118 6.23 0.59 -1.41
CA ILE A 118 4.92 0.94 -1.94
C ILE A 118 4.17 -0.32 -2.35
N ILE A 119 2.93 -0.45 -1.88
CA ILE A 119 2.04 -1.55 -2.27
C ILE A 119 0.96 -0.96 -3.20
N ILE A 120 0.99 -1.31 -4.47
CA ILE A 120 -0.09 -1.00 -5.40
C ILE A 120 -1.20 -1.99 -5.14
N MET A 121 -2.22 -1.54 -4.43
CA MET A 121 -3.26 -2.41 -3.91
C MET A 121 -4.33 -2.71 -4.97
N ILE A 122 -5.02 -3.83 -4.80
CA ILE A 122 -6.21 -4.12 -5.61
C ILE A 122 -7.36 -3.19 -5.24
N GLY A 123 -8.12 -2.78 -6.25
CA GLY A 123 -9.38 -2.08 -6.06
C GLY A 123 -10.59 -3.04 -6.09
N ALA A 124 -11.75 -2.54 -6.54
CA ALA A 124 -12.97 -3.32 -6.73
C ALA A 124 -12.84 -4.33 -7.89
N ASN A 125 -12.14 -5.42 -7.65
CA ASN A 125 -11.80 -6.42 -8.68
C ASN A 125 -13.00 -7.27 -9.16
N ASN A 126 -14.19 -7.07 -8.61
CA ASN A 126 -15.45 -7.61 -9.11
C ASN A 126 -15.99 -6.86 -10.35
N THR A 127 -15.38 -5.73 -10.70
CA THR A 127 -15.67 -4.96 -11.92
C THR A 127 -14.68 -5.32 -13.00
N PRO A 128 -15.09 -5.49 -14.29
CA PRO A 128 -14.16 -5.71 -15.39
C PRO A 128 -13.08 -4.63 -15.44
N PRO A 129 -11.84 -4.97 -15.82
CA PRO A 129 -10.74 -4.00 -15.82
C PRO A 129 -11.01 -2.72 -16.60
N GLU A 130 -11.70 -2.83 -17.73
CA GLU A 130 -12.07 -1.72 -18.59
C GLU A 130 -13.06 -0.73 -17.94
N ASP A 131 -13.83 -1.18 -16.96
CA ASP A 131 -14.84 -0.38 -16.25
C ASP A 131 -14.33 0.18 -14.91
N ARG A 132 -13.10 -0.17 -14.50
CA ARG A 132 -12.51 0.29 -13.24
C ARG A 132 -12.00 1.70 -13.37
N SER A 133 -12.75 2.64 -12.87
CA SER A 133 -12.37 4.05 -12.80
C SER A 133 -12.72 4.67 -11.45
N ASN A 134 -12.09 5.79 -11.14
CA ASN A 134 -12.46 6.59 -9.98
C ASN A 134 -13.74 7.41 -10.26
N LYS A 135 -14.19 8.20 -9.27
CA LYS A 135 -15.37 9.07 -9.40
C LYS A 135 -15.26 10.14 -10.49
N ARG A 136 -14.07 10.37 -11.06
CA ARG A 136 -13.80 11.29 -12.17
C ARG A 136 -13.72 10.58 -13.52
N GLY A 137 -13.96 9.27 -13.55
CA GLY A 137 -13.84 8.47 -14.77
C GLY A 137 -12.40 8.15 -15.17
N ILE A 138 -11.42 8.40 -14.30
CA ILE A 138 -10.01 8.09 -14.56
C ILE A 138 -9.78 6.61 -14.27
N PRO A 139 -9.27 5.83 -15.22
CA PRO A 139 -9.02 4.41 -15.03
C PRO A 139 -8.03 4.13 -13.89
N GLN A 140 -8.28 3.09 -13.10
CA GLN A 140 -7.40 2.73 -11.99
C GLN A 140 -5.99 2.35 -12.45
N PHE A 141 -5.83 1.78 -13.62
CA PHE A 141 -4.51 1.44 -14.14
C PHE A 141 -3.61 2.65 -14.38
N GLU A 142 -4.18 3.84 -14.73
CA GLU A 142 -3.39 5.07 -14.87
C GLU A 142 -2.74 5.47 -13.53
N PHE A 143 -3.45 5.29 -12.42
CA PHE A 143 -2.86 5.48 -11.10
C PHE A 143 -1.79 4.42 -10.81
N ALA A 144 -2.06 3.15 -11.12
CA ALA A 144 -1.10 2.07 -10.89
C ALA A 144 0.23 2.31 -11.63
N GLU A 145 0.17 2.68 -12.90
CA GLU A 145 1.36 3.03 -13.69
C GLU A 145 2.11 4.22 -13.10
N LYS A 146 1.39 5.29 -12.69
CA LYS A 146 2.01 6.47 -12.07
C LYS A 146 2.63 6.13 -10.72
N ILE A 147 1.97 5.33 -9.88
CA ILE A 147 2.51 4.87 -8.60
C ILE A 147 3.83 4.14 -8.80
N ALA A 148 3.86 3.17 -9.71
CA ALA A 148 5.07 2.42 -10.01
C ALA A 148 6.19 3.35 -10.50
N ARG A 149 5.88 4.29 -11.40
CA ARG A 149 6.85 5.25 -11.91
C ARG A 149 7.39 6.18 -10.83
N LEU A 150 6.52 6.75 -9.99
CA LEU A 150 6.90 7.64 -8.89
C LEU A 150 7.76 6.92 -7.86
N ALA A 151 7.39 5.69 -7.48
CA ALA A 151 8.18 4.88 -6.56
C ALA A 151 9.59 4.63 -7.10
N HIS A 152 9.71 4.20 -8.37
CA HIS A 152 11.01 3.97 -9.00
C HIS A 152 11.86 5.24 -9.12
N LEU A 153 11.27 6.39 -9.42
CA LEU A 153 12.00 7.66 -9.45
C LEU A 153 12.56 8.06 -8.08
N ASN A 154 11.91 7.61 -7.01
CA ASN A 154 12.36 7.85 -5.63
C ASN A 154 13.21 6.68 -5.07
N GLY A 155 13.58 5.69 -5.89
CA GLY A 155 14.38 4.53 -5.46
C GLY A 155 13.63 3.57 -4.54
N LEU A 156 12.30 3.57 -4.55
CA LEU A 156 11.48 2.76 -3.66
C LEU A 156 11.08 1.43 -4.31
N PRO A 157 11.20 0.31 -3.59
CA PRO A 157 10.61 -0.96 -4.01
C PRO A 157 9.09 -0.89 -4.12
N VAL A 158 8.54 -1.65 -5.09
CA VAL A 158 7.11 -1.75 -5.34
C VAL A 158 6.67 -3.20 -5.25
N ILE A 159 5.56 -3.44 -4.55
CA ILE A 159 4.83 -4.71 -4.56
C ILE A 159 3.51 -4.47 -5.30
N ASN A 160 3.43 -4.93 -6.53
CA ASN A 160 2.26 -4.72 -7.38
C ASN A 160 1.21 -5.82 -7.19
N VAL A 161 0.36 -5.67 -6.17
CA VAL A 161 -0.76 -6.58 -5.91
C VAL A 161 -1.83 -6.47 -7.00
N PHE A 162 -2.02 -5.28 -7.55
CA PHE A 162 -3.03 -4.98 -8.55
C PHE A 162 -2.89 -5.85 -9.82
N GLU A 163 -1.67 -6.03 -10.30
CA GLU A 163 -1.39 -6.73 -11.55
C GLU A 163 -0.83 -8.15 -11.35
N GLU A 164 -0.10 -8.40 -10.23
CA GLU A 164 0.71 -9.61 -10.09
C GLU A 164 0.16 -10.64 -9.10
N SER A 165 -0.83 -10.29 -8.26
CA SER A 165 -1.27 -11.18 -7.18
C SER A 165 -2.05 -12.42 -7.63
N GLY A 166 -2.53 -12.44 -8.86
CA GLY A 166 -3.46 -13.46 -9.34
C GLY A 166 -4.90 -13.34 -8.82
N LEU A 167 -5.19 -12.33 -8.00
CA LEU A 167 -6.55 -11.98 -7.55
C LEU A 167 -7.28 -11.15 -8.62
N GLY A 168 -7.33 -11.68 -9.84
CA GLY A 168 -7.94 -11.01 -10.98
C GLY A 168 -9.47 -11.12 -11.00
N TYR A 169 -10.09 -10.34 -11.90
CA TYR A 169 -11.54 -10.19 -12.03
C TYR A 169 -12.32 -11.52 -12.05
N ALA A 170 -11.92 -12.47 -12.85
CA ALA A 170 -12.68 -13.71 -13.00
C ALA A 170 -12.76 -14.52 -11.70
N ARG A 171 -11.70 -14.54 -10.91
CA ARG A 171 -11.67 -15.23 -9.60
C ARG A 171 -12.43 -14.46 -8.53
N VAL A 172 -12.27 -13.14 -8.50
CA VAL A 172 -12.91 -12.28 -7.51
C VAL A 172 -14.42 -12.20 -7.74
N LYS A 173 -14.87 -12.13 -9.01
CA LYS A 173 -16.29 -12.14 -9.39
C LYS A 173 -17.03 -13.39 -8.91
N ALA A 174 -16.36 -14.52 -8.84
CA ALA A 174 -16.95 -15.75 -8.32
C ALA A 174 -17.26 -15.72 -6.82
N GLY A 175 -16.87 -14.66 -6.11
CA GLY A 175 -17.10 -14.51 -4.67
C GLY A 175 -16.17 -15.36 -3.80
N GLU A 176 -15.17 -16.00 -4.38
CA GLU A 176 -14.28 -16.92 -3.66
C GLU A 176 -13.34 -16.17 -2.70
N TYR A 177 -13.01 -14.90 -2.98
CA TYR A 177 -11.96 -14.15 -2.30
C TYR A 177 -12.42 -12.81 -1.70
N GLN A 178 -13.67 -12.42 -1.88
CA GLN A 178 -14.23 -11.16 -1.36
C GLN A 178 -15.55 -11.39 -0.61
N GLU A 179 -15.82 -10.56 0.42
CA GLU A 179 -17.06 -10.62 1.19
C GLU A 179 -18.12 -9.67 0.64
N ASP A 180 -17.74 -8.44 0.29
CA ASP A 180 -18.62 -7.32 -0.03
C ASP A 180 -18.33 -6.64 -1.37
N HIS A 181 -17.72 -7.37 -2.30
CA HIS A 181 -17.29 -6.88 -3.62
C HIS A 181 -16.07 -5.93 -3.61
N ILE A 182 -15.52 -5.60 -2.42
CA ILE A 182 -14.37 -4.72 -2.25
C ILE A 182 -13.32 -5.40 -1.37
N HIS A 183 -13.72 -5.82 -0.17
CA HIS A 183 -12.82 -6.34 0.84
C HIS A 183 -12.62 -7.85 0.70
N LEU A 184 -11.41 -8.29 0.97
CA LEU A 184 -11.05 -9.70 0.93
C LEU A 184 -11.69 -10.46 2.10
N ASN A 185 -12.15 -11.67 1.84
CA ASN A 185 -12.41 -12.66 2.87
C ASN A 185 -11.08 -13.25 3.41
N ASP A 186 -11.18 -14.15 4.37
CA ASP A 186 -9.98 -14.74 5.00
C ASP A 186 -9.09 -15.47 3.99
N LEU A 187 -9.66 -16.17 3.02
CA LEU A 187 -8.90 -16.86 1.97
C LEU A 187 -8.17 -15.87 1.06
N GLY A 188 -8.85 -14.81 0.63
CA GLY A 188 -8.26 -13.73 -0.15
C GLY A 188 -7.13 -13.04 0.61
N GLY A 189 -7.33 -12.78 1.90
CA GLY A 189 -6.31 -12.23 2.80
C GLY A 189 -5.06 -13.11 2.92
N ILE A 190 -5.26 -14.43 3.04
CA ILE A 190 -4.15 -15.41 3.09
C ILE A 190 -3.36 -15.39 1.77
N ILE A 191 -4.04 -15.39 0.62
CA ILE A 191 -3.38 -15.38 -0.70
C ILE A 191 -2.60 -14.09 -0.87
N MET A 192 -3.21 -12.93 -0.58
CA MET A 192 -2.57 -11.63 -0.67
C MET A 192 -1.38 -11.52 0.27
N GLY A 193 -1.54 -11.92 1.53
CA GLY A 193 -0.46 -11.86 2.51
C GLY A 193 0.74 -12.71 2.13
N LYS A 194 0.50 -13.92 1.62
CA LYS A 194 1.56 -14.79 1.08
C LYS A 194 2.24 -14.16 -0.14
N PHE A 195 1.48 -13.54 -1.04
CA PHE A 195 2.03 -12.84 -2.19
C PHE A 195 2.91 -11.69 -1.76
N ILE A 196 2.41 -10.79 -0.88
CA ILE A 196 3.17 -9.65 -0.37
C ILE A 196 4.45 -10.14 0.33
N TRP A 197 4.36 -11.15 1.19
CA TRP A 197 5.53 -11.70 1.87
C TRP A 197 6.54 -12.30 0.89
N SER A 198 6.09 -12.96 -0.16
CA SER A 198 6.99 -13.55 -1.18
C SER A 198 7.87 -12.49 -1.87
N LYS A 199 7.40 -11.24 -1.96
CA LYS A 199 8.15 -10.11 -2.51
C LYS A 199 8.96 -9.39 -1.44
N LEU A 200 8.36 -9.15 -0.27
CA LEU A 200 8.94 -8.37 0.82
C LEU A 200 10.18 -9.03 1.43
N LYS A 201 10.17 -10.36 1.58
CA LYS A 201 11.28 -11.12 2.19
C LYS A 201 12.63 -10.94 1.49
N ASP A 202 12.64 -10.55 0.23
CA ASP A 202 13.85 -10.35 -0.58
C ASP A 202 14.25 -8.86 -0.68
N ILE A 203 13.48 -7.94 -0.08
CA ILE A 203 13.82 -6.51 0.01
C ILE A 203 14.78 -6.32 1.19
N PRO A 204 15.96 -5.69 0.99
CA PRO A 204 16.95 -5.51 2.05
C PRO A 204 16.49 -4.53 3.12
N THR A 205 17.00 -4.69 4.34
CA THR A 205 16.93 -3.68 5.40
C THR A 205 18.06 -2.64 5.23
N PHE A 206 17.90 -1.45 5.85
CA PHE A 206 18.93 -0.41 5.84
C PHE A 206 19.77 -0.38 7.14
N ASP A 207 19.78 -1.45 7.92
CA ASP A 207 20.55 -1.54 9.17
C ASP A 207 22.06 -1.77 8.95
N GLY A 208 22.47 -2.03 7.72
CA GLY A 208 23.88 -2.23 7.35
C GLY A 208 24.46 -3.56 7.81
N GLU A 209 23.67 -4.46 8.37
CA GLU A 209 24.09 -5.81 8.70
C GLU A 209 24.18 -6.65 7.42
N LEU A 210 25.38 -7.13 7.13
CA LEU A 210 25.56 -8.16 6.12
C LEU A 210 25.27 -9.51 6.78
N ASP A 211 24.22 -10.18 6.35
CA ASP A 211 23.97 -11.58 6.68
C ASP A 211 25.08 -12.44 6.02
N MET A 212 26.19 -12.63 6.73
CA MET A 212 27.27 -13.56 6.33
C MET A 212 27.01 -14.96 6.87
#